data_0be05723e561efc47de6d03ff9782852
#
_entry.id   0be05723e561efc47de6d03ff9782852
#
_cell.length_a   1.000
_cell.length_b   1.000
_cell.length_c   1.000
_cell.angle_alpha   90.00
_cell.angle_beta   90.00
_cell.angle_gamma   90.00
#
_symmetry.space_group_name_H-M   'P 1'
#
loop_
_entity.id
_entity.type
_entity.pdbx_description
1 polymer ?
#
loop_
_entity_poly.entity_id
_entity_poly.type
_entity_poly.pdbx_seq_one_letter_code
_entity_poly.pdbx_strand_id
1 'polypeptide(L)'
;TEAAEAERAVDNAAHCASAEQKSVLSEEQPDKAQNTRLSSAKSPAPSDEQAVLEAQNSANWKMTLVILTTASVLMSLSYTMLIPFLPMYLLEELHVAQEDVNLWSGLVFSVSFLISGVMAPIWGALADKRSKKMMAVRAAALLAISYGLGGIVQNEWQLLAMRAFQGFAAGLWPACLAILSSSVPKTKLGFALGTMQGGLTAGGVIGPLVGGILAEAFGMRATFFLGAAALLTITVLIIFKIKEPQKRRQPQSGTNSPRQKTNLLRIPVVQRMLITAGVVQMTILFQQPIMPLYVAELQGSMDRIVLVTGILFSAVGLSGVFASPVWGIAGQKWGYRPVLYSALLGTTIFGVIQAIPNDLWQFGFWRFIGGLAFAGIFPAINAVLTNSTEPEDRGRIFGLSYAAQQIG
;
A
#
# COMPACT_ATOMS: atom_id res chain seq x y z
N THR A 1 6.78 -29.95 82.56
CA THR A 1 5.41 -29.64 82.14
C THR A 1 5.40 -28.53 81.10
N GLU A 2 6.32 -27.55 81.14
CA GLU A 2 6.38 -26.44 80.15
C GLU A 2 6.80 -26.86 78.74
N ALA A 3 7.63 -27.94 78.59
CA ALA A 3 8.03 -28.38 77.26
C ALA A 3 6.90 -29.07 76.48
N ALA A 4 5.97 -29.75 77.15
CA ALA A 4 4.83 -30.41 76.53
C ALA A 4 3.70 -29.38 76.04
N GLU A 5 3.62 -28.21 76.71
CA GLU A 5 2.72 -27.17 76.31
C GLU A 5 3.25 -26.36 75.08
N ALA A 6 4.58 -26.22 75.03
CA ALA A 6 5.20 -25.54 73.86
C ALA A 6 5.08 -26.38 72.59
N GLU A 7 5.21 -27.74 72.72
CA GLU A 7 5.03 -28.63 71.57
C GLU A 7 3.60 -28.67 71.01
N ARG A 8 2.59 -28.59 71.93
CA ARG A 8 1.18 -28.50 71.52
C ARG A 8 0.81 -27.17 70.91
N ALA A 9 1.48 -26.06 71.33
CA ALA A 9 1.27 -24.74 70.72
C ALA A 9 1.83 -24.68 69.28
N VAL A 10 2.94 -25.32 69.00
CA VAL A 10 3.55 -25.42 67.66
C VAL A 10 2.69 -26.29 66.72
N ASP A 11 2.17 -27.41 67.22
CA ASP A 11 1.29 -28.27 66.40
C ASP A 11 -0.06 -27.62 66.09
N ASN A 12 -0.63 -26.88 67.00
CA ASN A 12 -1.86 -26.11 66.75
C ASN A 12 -1.65 -24.96 65.78
N ALA A 13 -0.50 -24.27 65.83
CA ALA A 13 -0.17 -23.22 64.89
C ALA A 13 0.06 -23.80 63.46
N ALA A 14 0.67 -24.96 63.35
CA ALA A 14 0.86 -25.66 62.07
C ALA A 14 -0.49 -26.12 61.46
N HIS A 15 -1.43 -26.59 62.34
CA HIS A 15 -2.75 -27.00 61.88
C HIS A 15 -3.64 -25.81 61.45
N CYS A 16 -3.58 -24.65 62.13
CA CYS A 16 -4.26 -23.44 61.71
C CYS A 16 -3.70 -22.86 60.39
N ALA A 17 -2.38 -22.86 60.23
CA ALA A 17 -1.74 -22.40 58.97
C ALA A 17 -2.11 -23.29 57.79
N SER A 18 -2.24 -24.62 58.00
CA SER A 18 -2.63 -25.55 56.93
C SER A 18 -4.13 -25.46 56.58
N ALA A 19 -5.00 -25.03 57.52
CA ALA A 19 -6.40 -24.83 57.30
C ALA A 19 -6.68 -23.50 56.53
N GLU A 20 -5.96 -22.42 56.89
CA GLU A 20 -6.02 -21.16 56.17
C GLU A 20 -5.49 -21.29 54.72
N GLN A 21 -4.41 -22.05 54.52
CA GLN A 21 -3.87 -22.28 53.21
C GLN A 21 -4.79 -23.15 52.32
N LYS A 22 -5.61 -24.02 52.92
CA LYS A 22 -6.63 -24.78 52.17
C LYS A 22 -7.88 -23.94 51.88
N SER A 23 -8.26 -22.96 52.71
CA SER A 23 -9.39 -22.07 52.46
C SER A 23 -9.05 -21.06 51.34
N VAL A 24 -7.84 -20.52 51.32
CA VAL A 24 -7.38 -19.62 50.25
C VAL A 24 -7.25 -20.36 48.92
N LEU A 25 -6.87 -21.64 48.89
CA LEU A 25 -6.80 -22.43 47.66
C LEU A 25 -8.19 -22.89 47.15
N SER A 26 -9.24 -22.88 47.99
CA SER A 26 -10.59 -23.23 47.58
C SER A 26 -11.40 -22.03 47.04
N GLU A 27 -11.05 -20.79 47.40
CA GLU A 27 -11.69 -19.58 46.84
C GLU A 27 -11.15 -19.12 45.50
N GLU A 28 -9.92 -19.54 45.10
CA GLU A 28 -9.34 -19.17 43.78
C GLU A 28 -9.72 -20.12 42.63
N GLN A 29 -10.48 -21.20 42.84
CA GLN A 29 -10.77 -22.16 41.78
C GLN A 29 -12.07 -21.99 40.97
N PRO A 30 -13.10 -21.19 41.35
CA PRO A 30 -14.27 -21.03 40.47
C PRO A 30 -14.01 -20.15 39.23
N ASP A 31 -13.05 -19.22 39.27
CA ASP A 31 -12.87 -18.25 38.20
C ASP A 31 -11.98 -18.73 37.03
N LYS A 32 -11.05 -19.63 37.29
CA LYS A 32 -10.21 -20.22 36.22
C LYS A 32 -10.98 -21.25 35.36
N ALA A 33 -11.94 -21.95 35.93
CA ALA A 33 -12.77 -22.88 35.18
C ALA A 33 -13.81 -22.17 34.30
N GLN A 34 -14.30 -21.01 34.74
CA GLN A 34 -15.22 -20.17 33.97
C GLN A 34 -14.47 -19.40 32.86
N ASN A 35 -13.27 -18.87 33.13
CA ASN A 35 -12.44 -18.24 32.10
C ASN A 35 -11.89 -19.22 31.07
N THR A 36 -11.62 -20.46 31.45
CA THR A 36 -11.22 -21.51 30.47
C THR A 36 -12.41 -21.95 29.62
N ARG A 37 -13.65 -21.94 30.16
CA ARG A 37 -14.86 -22.20 29.39
C ARG A 37 -15.27 -21.03 28.48
N LEU A 38 -14.98 -19.78 28.84
CA LEU A 38 -15.20 -18.61 27.99
C LEU A 38 -14.13 -18.50 26.88
N SER A 39 -12.90 -18.99 27.12
CA SER A 39 -11.84 -19.04 26.11
C SER A 39 -12.04 -20.20 25.11
N SER A 40 -12.82 -21.22 25.45
CA SER A 40 -13.17 -22.32 24.56
C SER A 40 -14.54 -22.19 23.86
N ALA A 41 -15.17 -21.01 23.95
CA ALA A 41 -16.34 -20.70 23.12
C ALA A 41 -15.84 -20.65 21.67
N LYS A 42 -15.82 -21.83 21.01
CA LYS A 42 -15.71 -21.93 19.54
C LYS A 42 -16.65 -20.88 18.95
N SER A 43 -16.09 -19.96 18.17
CA SER A 43 -16.93 -19.14 17.27
C SER A 43 -17.99 -20.01 16.67
N PRO A 44 -19.28 -19.61 16.69
CA PRO A 44 -20.34 -20.41 16.11
C PRO A 44 -19.92 -20.86 14.71
N ALA A 45 -20.10 -22.12 14.40
CA ALA A 45 -19.80 -22.67 13.08
C ALA A 45 -20.50 -21.78 12.04
N PRO A 46 -19.83 -21.39 10.95
CA PRO A 46 -20.46 -20.59 9.91
C PRO A 46 -21.72 -21.31 9.44
N SER A 47 -22.83 -20.58 9.30
CA SER A 47 -24.04 -21.13 8.69
C SER A 47 -23.68 -21.69 7.31
N ASP A 48 -24.35 -22.73 6.85
CA ASP A 48 -24.07 -23.38 5.54
C ASP A 48 -24.00 -22.34 4.41
N GLU A 49 -24.80 -21.29 4.47
CA GLU A 49 -24.80 -20.16 3.55
C GLU A 49 -23.49 -19.34 3.63
N GLN A 50 -22.91 -19.18 4.82
CA GLN A 50 -21.61 -18.50 5.01
C GLN A 50 -20.44 -19.36 4.50
N ALA A 51 -20.50 -20.67 4.67
CA ALA A 51 -19.51 -21.61 4.15
C ALA A 51 -19.53 -21.65 2.61
N VAL A 52 -20.70 -21.62 2.01
CA VAL A 52 -20.87 -21.55 0.55
C VAL A 52 -20.37 -20.23 -0.01
N LEU A 53 -20.63 -19.10 0.67
CA LEU A 53 -20.14 -17.77 0.28
C LEU A 53 -18.61 -17.65 0.43
N GLU A 54 -18.03 -18.22 1.48
CA GLU A 54 -16.57 -18.27 1.65
C GLU A 54 -15.92 -19.17 0.61
N ALA A 55 -16.53 -20.28 0.24
CA ALA A 55 -16.07 -21.17 -0.83
C ALA A 55 -16.15 -20.48 -2.21
N GLN A 56 -17.24 -19.78 -2.52
CA GLN A 56 -17.39 -19.02 -3.77
C GLN A 56 -16.40 -17.84 -3.84
N ASN A 57 -16.19 -17.11 -2.75
CA ASN A 57 -15.20 -16.04 -2.69
C ASN A 57 -13.78 -16.60 -2.81
N SER A 58 -13.51 -17.77 -2.23
CA SER A 58 -12.21 -18.43 -2.33
C SER A 58 -11.92 -18.99 -3.72
N ALA A 59 -12.92 -19.38 -4.50
CA ALA A 59 -12.74 -19.85 -5.87
C ALA A 59 -12.35 -18.72 -6.84
N ASN A 60 -12.83 -17.50 -6.61
CA ASN A 60 -12.64 -16.37 -7.53
C ASN A 60 -11.49 -15.41 -7.16
N TRP A 61 -10.85 -15.56 -5.99
CA TRP A 61 -9.82 -14.59 -5.56
C TRP A 61 -8.60 -14.53 -6.48
N LYS A 62 -8.21 -15.65 -7.10
CA LYS A 62 -7.08 -15.69 -8.05
C LYS A 62 -7.35 -14.81 -9.27
N MET A 63 -8.55 -14.91 -9.84
CA MET A 63 -8.95 -14.07 -10.97
C MET A 63 -9.01 -12.58 -10.57
N THR A 64 -9.57 -12.28 -9.41
CA THR A 64 -9.58 -10.92 -8.86
C THR A 64 -8.17 -10.39 -8.66
N LEU A 65 -7.24 -11.20 -8.13
CA LEU A 65 -5.85 -10.84 -7.97
C LEU A 65 -5.19 -10.51 -9.32
N VAL A 66 -5.35 -11.37 -10.32
CA VAL A 66 -4.78 -11.15 -11.66
C VAL A 66 -5.31 -9.84 -12.26
N ILE A 67 -6.62 -9.60 -12.20
CA ILE A 67 -7.22 -8.40 -12.77
C ILE A 67 -6.72 -7.13 -12.04
N LEU A 68 -6.68 -7.15 -10.70
CA LEU A 68 -6.21 -6.01 -9.92
C LEU A 68 -4.70 -5.78 -10.07
N THR A 69 -3.91 -6.85 -10.25
CA THR A 69 -2.47 -6.72 -10.55
C THR A 69 -2.28 -6.14 -11.95
N THR A 70 -3.01 -6.60 -12.96
CA THR A 70 -2.99 -6.01 -14.31
C THR A 70 -3.42 -4.54 -14.27
N ALA A 71 -4.46 -4.21 -13.51
CA ALA A 71 -4.88 -2.82 -13.28
C ALA A 71 -3.76 -1.98 -12.64
N SER A 72 -3.02 -2.53 -11.69
CA SER A 72 -1.89 -1.85 -11.04
C SER A 72 -0.74 -1.61 -12.01
N VAL A 73 -0.41 -2.59 -12.84
CA VAL A 73 0.61 -2.47 -13.89
C VAL A 73 0.23 -1.36 -14.87
N LEU A 74 -0.97 -1.43 -15.46
CA LEU A 74 -1.43 -0.47 -16.46
C LEU A 74 -1.59 0.94 -15.88
N MET A 75 -2.08 1.06 -14.65
CA MET A 75 -2.19 2.34 -13.95
C MET A 75 -0.81 2.98 -13.75
N SER A 76 0.15 2.21 -13.22
CA SER A 76 1.50 2.70 -12.96
C SER A 76 2.24 3.00 -14.25
N LEU A 77 2.11 2.15 -15.26
CA LEU A 77 2.65 2.36 -16.59
C LEU A 77 2.11 3.66 -17.21
N SER A 78 0.79 3.86 -17.24
CA SER A 78 0.17 5.08 -17.77
C SER A 78 0.66 6.34 -17.05
N TYR A 79 0.84 6.25 -15.73
CA TYR A 79 1.31 7.37 -14.92
C TYR A 79 2.77 7.71 -15.21
N THR A 80 3.66 6.72 -15.20
CA THR A 80 5.10 6.94 -15.28
C THR A 80 5.62 7.15 -16.70
N MET A 81 4.88 6.70 -17.73
CA MET A 81 5.30 6.90 -19.12
C MET A 81 5.33 8.36 -19.56
N LEU A 82 4.57 9.25 -18.89
CA LEU A 82 4.51 10.67 -19.24
C LEU A 82 5.50 11.53 -18.44
N ILE A 83 6.02 11.01 -17.31
CA ILE A 83 6.86 11.79 -16.39
C ILE A 83 8.10 12.38 -17.08
N PRO A 84 8.91 11.61 -17.83
CA PRO A 84 10.14 12.12 -18.44
C PRO A 84 9.87 13.13 -19.57
N PHE A 85 8.70 13.06 -20.22
CA PHE A 85 8.37 13.85 -21.40
C PHE A 85 7.60 15.14 -21.09
N LEU A 86 7.18 15.32 -19.85
CA LEU A 86 6.36 16.47 -19.49
C LEU A 86 7.05 17.83 -19.75
N PRO A 87 8.34 18.04 -19.44
CA PRO A 87 9.05 19.26 -19.80
C PRO A 87 9.14 19.46 -21.32
N MET A 88 9.41 18.38 -22.07
CA MET A 88 9.44 18.43 -23.54
C MET A 88 8.06 18.72 -24.12
N TYR A 89 7.00 18.13 -23.54
CA TYR A 89 5.63 18.42 -23.94
C TYR A 89 5.25 19.90 -23.76
N LEU A 90 5.72 20.53 -22.69
CA LEU A 90 5.54 21.96 -22.45
C LEU A 90 6.30 22.80 -23.49
N LEU A 91 7.52 22.43 -23.86
CA LEU A 91 8.35 23.14 -24.84
C LEU A 91 7.87 22.96 -26.26
N GLU A 92 7.71 21.72 -26.70
CA GLU A 92 7.52 21.37 -28.12
C GLU A 92 6.05 21.44 -28.54
N GLU A 93 5.12 20.99 -27.68
CA GLU A 93 3.71 20.91 -28.03
C GLU A 93 2.88 22.12 -27.54
N LEU A 94 3.25 22.71 -26.41
CA LEU A 94 2.53 23.85 -25.83
C LEU A 94 3.28 25.17 -26.01
N HIS A 95 4.50 25.15 -26.57
CA HIS A 95 5.31 26.33 -26.91
C HIS A 95 5.57 27.25 -25.71
N VAL A 96 5.70 26.70 -24.49
CA VAL A 96 6.03 27.46 -23.30
C VAL A 96 7.47 27.96 -23.39
N ALA A 97 7.71 29.20 -22.97
CA ALA A 97 9.04 29.80 -22.99
C ALA A 97 10.04 28.95 -22.14
N GLN A 98 11.25 28.78 -22.65
CA GLN A 98 12.27 27.91 -22.00
C GLN A 98 12.59 28.36 -20.57
N GLU A 99 12.47 29.65 -20.27
CA GLU A 99 12.66 30.24 -18.95
C GLU A 99 11.60 29.72 -17.93
N ASP A 100 10.38 29.51 -18.40
CA ASP A 100 9.23 29.15 -17.56
C ASP A 100 8.98 27.63 -17.46
N VAL A 101 9.62 26.82 -18.29
CA VAL A 101 9.37 25.35 -18.34
C VAL A 101 9.61 24.69 -17.02
N ASN A 102 10.65 25.05 -16.27
CA ASN A 102 10.94 24.47 -14.97
C ASN A 102 9.85 24.80 -13.94
N LEU A 103 9.35 26.03 -13.96
CA LEU A 103 8.28 26.48 -13.08
C LEU A 103 6.98 25.73 -13.42
N TRP A 104 6.59 25.69 -14.70
CA TRP A 104 5.38 25.01 -15.15
C TRP A 104 5.45 23.49 -14.92
N SER A 105 6.60 22.86 -15.16
CA SER A 105 6.81 21.45 -14.86
C SER A 105 6.59 21.17 -13.37
N GLY A 106 7.18 21.98 -12.50
CA GLY A 106 6.98 21.86 -11.05
C GLY A 106 5.53 22.04 -10.62
N LEU A 107 4.83 23.05 -11.13
CA LEU A 107 3.43 23.33 -10.82
C LEU A 107 2.50 22.20 -11.28
N VAL A 108 2.68 21.73 -12.52
CA VAL A 108 1.88 20.68 -13.14
C VAL A 108 2.07 19.33 -12.41
N PHE A 109 3.27 19.04 -11.91
CA PHE A 109 3.49 17.89 -11.04
C PHE A 109 2.83 18.07 -9.67
N SER A 110 3.15 19.16 -8.99
CA SER A 110 2.75 19.39 -7.60
C SER A 110 1.24 19.46 -7.43
N VAL A 111 0.52 20.08 -8.34
CA VAL A 111 -0.94 20.24 -8.23
C VAL A 111 -1.67 18.90 -8.21
N SER A 112 -1.23 17.93 -9.00
CA SER A 112 -1.87 16.61 -9.02
C SER A 112 -1.64 15.83 -7.72
N PHE A 113 -0.44 15.91 -7.14
CA PHE A 113 -0.13 15.29 -5.84
C PHE A 113 -0.89 15.95 -4.70
N LEU A 114 -0.90 17.29 -4.66
CA LEU A 114 -1.59 18.06 -3.64
C LEU A 114 -3.09 17.73 -3.60
N ILE A 115 -3.76 17.81 -4.75
CA ILE A 115 -5.19 17.52 -4.85
C ILE A 115 -5.47 16.05 -4.54
N SER A 116 -4.63 15.13 -5.05
CA SER A 116 -4.75 13.70 -4.76
C SER A 116 -4.62 13.41 -3.26
N GLY A 117 -3.66 14.03 -2.58
CA GLY A 117 -3.47 13.90 -1.13
C GLY A 117 -4.69 14.35 -0.33
N VAL A 118 -5.29 15.49 -0.70
CA VAL A 118 -6.51 16.02 -0.07
C VAL A 118 -7.73 15.13 -0.38
N MET A 119 -7.87 14.66 -1.61
CA MET A 119 -9.04 13.89 -2.05
C MET A 119 -9.00 12.43 -1.63
N ALA A 120 -7.82 11.84 -1.42
CA ALA A 120 -7.68 10.42 -1.10
C ALA A 120 -8.44 9.96 0.16
N PRO A 121 -8.41 10.66 1.30
CA PRO A 121 -9.22 10.28 2.46
C PRO A 121 -10.73 10.40 2.21
N ILE A 122 -11.16 11.38 1.41
CA ILE A 122 -12.56 11.61 1.05
C ILE A 122 -13.07 10.44 0.22
N TRP A 123 -12.34 10.08 -0.82
CA TRP A 123 -12.68 8.94 -1.66
C TRP A 123 -12.60 7.61 -0.93
N GLY A 124 -11.63 7.45 -0.03
CA GLY A 124 -11.52 6.28 0.86
C GLY A 124 -12.76 6.13 1.75
N ALA A 125 -13.18 7.20 2.43
CA ALA A 125 -14.39 7.21 3.26
C ALA A 125 -15.67 6.97 2.44
N LEU A 126 -15.72 7.43 1.20
CA LEU A 126 -16.86 7.17 0.31
C LEU A 126 -16.87 5.71 -0.17
N ALA A 127 -15.70 5.10 -0.38
CA ALA A 127 -15.58 3.68 -0.74
C ALA A 127 -16.09 2.74 0.36
N ASP A 128 -15.97 3.14 1.64
CA ASP A 128 -16.51 2.36 2.76
C ASP A 128 -18.05 2.41 2.82
N LYS A 129 -18.63 3.54 2.43
CA LYS A 129 -20.10 3.73 2.42
C LYS A 129 -20.77 3.15 1.17
N ARG A 130 -20.09 3.23 0.05
CA ARG A 130 -20.61 2.78 -1.25
C ARG A 130 -19.93 1.48 -1.69
N SER A 131 -20.20 1.07 -2.92
CA SER A 131 -19.56 -0.06 -3.57
C SER A 131 -18.08 0.22 -3.83
N LYS A 132 -17.19 -0.63 -3.32
CA LYS A 132 -15.74 -0.55 -3.60
C LYS A 132 -15.46 -0.68 -5.09
N LYS A 133 -16.19 -1.58 -5.77
CA LYS A 133 -16.14 -1.74 -7.22
C LYS A 133 -16.51 -0.44 -7.94
N MET A 134 -17.62 0.19 -7.56
CA MET A 134 -18.07 1.44 -8.19
C MET A 134 -17.03 2.56 -8.00
N MET A 135 -16.37 2.63 -6.84
CA MET A 135 -15.33 3.62 -6.59
C MET A 135 -14.07 3.39 -7.44
N ALA A 136 -13.68 2.11 -7.65
CA ALA A 136 -12.58 1.77 -8.55
C ALA A 136 -12.92 2.10 -10.02
N VAL A 137 -14.12 1.77 -10.48
CA VAL A 137 -14.62 2.11 -11.82
C VAL A 137 -14.64 3.63 -12.04
N ARG A 138 -15.18 4.38 -11.07
CA ARG A 138 -15.18 5.84 -11.11
C ARG A 138 -13.75 6.39 -11.27
N ALA A 139 -12.83 5.95 -10.41
CA ALA A 139 -11.46 6.45 -10.44
C ALA A 139 -10.76 6.12 -11.76
N ALA A 140 -10.89 4.88 -12.26
CA ALA A 140 -10.29 4.47 -13.52
C ALA A 140 -10.89 5.24 -14.71
N ALA A 141 -12.21 5.44 -14.74
CA ALA A 141 -12.90 6.17 -15.80
C ALA A 141 -12.51 7.67 -15.82
N LEU A 142 -12.51 8.32 -14.66
CA LEU A 142 -12.12 9.73 -14.56
C LEU A 142 -10.64 9.93 -14.90
N LEU A 143 -9.75 9.01 -14.50
CA LEU A 143 -8.35 9.04 -14.92
C LEU A 143 -8.22 8.85 -16.44
N ALA A 144 -8.96 7.93 -17.05
CA ALA A 144 -8.96 7.76 -18.50
C ALA A 144 -9.39 9.04 -19.23
N ILE A 145 -10.45 9.70 -18.75
CA ILE A 145 -10.92 11.00 -19.28
C ILE A 145 -9.81 12.05 -19.13
N SER A 146 -9.18 12.14 -17.96
CA SER A 146 -8.08 13.07 -17.70
C SER A 146 -6.93 12.89 -18.70
N TYR A 147 -6.52 11.64 -18.95
CA TYR A 147 -5.48 11.35 -19.94
C TYR A 147 -5.92 11.69 -21.35
N GLY A 148 -7.16 11.39 -21.74
CA GLY A 148 -7.72 11.81 -23.02
C GLY A 148 -7.70 13.33 -23.21
N LEU A 149 -8.08 14.08 -22.16
CA LEU A 149 -7.97 15.53 -22.15
C LEU A 149 -6.51 16.00 -22.33
N GLY A 150 -5.54 15.30 -21.72
CA GLY A 150 -4.11 15.61 -21.86
C GLY A 150 -3.61 15.56 -23.29
N GLY A 151 -4.20 14.74 -24.16
CA GLY A 151 -3.86 14.69 -25.58
C GLY A 151 -4.39 15.85 -26.43
N ILE A 152 -5.36 16.63 -25.92
CA ILE A 152 -6.02 17.74 -26.65
C ILE A 152 -5.73 19.12 -26.07
N VAL A 153 -4.98 19.22 -24.95
CA VAL A 153 -4.61 20.52 -24.36
C VAL A 153 -3.76 21.35 -25.33
N GLN A 154 -3.93 22.66 -25.32
CA GLN A 154 -3.30 23.62 -26.23
C GLN A 154 -2.40 24.63 -25.52
N ASN A 155 -2.49 24.74 -24.19
CA ASN A 155 -1.67 25.63 -23.39
C ASN A 155 -1.41 25.07 -22.00
N GLU A 156 -0.46 25.67 -21.28
CA GLU A 156 0.00 25.28 -19.96
C GLU A 156 -1.11 25.35 -18.90
N TRP A 157 -2.02 26.29 -18.98
CA TRP A 157 -3.15 26.43 -18.04
C TRP A 157 -4.15 25.30 -18.18
N GLN A 158 -4.44 24.87 -19.41
CA GLN A 158 -5.28 23.70 -19.65
C GLN A 158 -4.61 22.42 -19.15
N LEU A 159 -3.28 22.30 -19.32
CA LEU A 159 -2.52 21.19 -18.78
C LEU A 159 -2.56 21.16 -17.24
N LEU A 160 -2.41 22.33 -16.59
CA LEU A 160 -2.52 22.47 -15.14
C LEU A 160 -3.93 22.06 -14.65
N ALA A 161 -4.97 22.54 -15.34
CA ALA A 161 -6.36 22.18 -15.01
C ALA A 161 -6.61 20.67 -15.18
N MET A 162 -6.09 20.06 -16.26
CA MET A 162 -6.16 18.62 -16.47
C MET A 162 -5.45 17.84 -15.37
N ARG A 163 -4.26 18.28 -14.93
CA ARG A 163 -3.53 17.68 -13.82
C ARG A 163 -4.26 17.82 -12.49
N ALA A 164 -4.88 18.97 -12.24
CA ALA A 164 -5.76 19.19 -11.09
C ALA A 164 -6.94 18.20 -11.11
N PHE A 165 -7.57 18.03 -12.26
CA PHE A 165 -8.64 17.03 -12.46
C PHE A 165 -8.14 15.60 -12.28
N GLN A 166 -6.92 15.29 -12.73
CA GLN A 166 -6.27 13.99 -12.50
C GLN A 166 -6.08 13.72 -11.00
N GLY A 167 -5.63 14.72 -10.23
CA GLY A 167 -5.53 14.62 -8.78
C GLY A 167 -6.89 14.38 -8.11
N PHE A 168 -7.95 15.07 -8.56
CA PHE A 168 -9.32 14.83 -8.11
C PHE A 168 -9.82 13.42 -8.46
N ALA A 169 -9.50 12.92 -9.64
CA ALA A 169 -9.86 11.58 -10.11
C ALA A 169 -9.14 10.45 -9.36
N ALA A 170 -8.07 10.76 -8.63
CA ALA A 170 -7.25 9.78 -7.91
C ALA A 170 -8.07 8.90 -6.95
N GLY A 171 -7.45 7.81 -6.47
CA GLY A 171 -8.09 6.86 -5.55
C GLY A 171 -8.30 5.47 -6.15
N LEU A 172 -7.83 5.21 -7.37
CA LEU A 172 -7.90 3.87 -7.97
C LEU A 172 -7.08 2.86 -7.15
N TRP A 173 -5.87 3.22 -6.76
CA TRP A 173 -5.00 2.35 -5.96
C TRP A 173 -5.61 1.94 -4.61
N PRO A 174 -6.03 2.87 -3.73
CA PRO A 174 -6.69 2.49 -2.48
C PRO A 174 -7.99 1.72 -2.68
N ALA A 175 -8.76 1.99 -3.74
CA ALA A 175 -9.96 1.22 -4.07
C ALA A 175 -9.61 -0.23 -4.47
N CYS A 176 -8.57 -0.43 -5.27
CA CYS A 176 -8.06 -1.76 -5.63
C CYS A 176 -7.57 -2.52 -4.39
N LEU A 177 -6.83 -1.87 -3.49
CA LEU A 177 -6.41 -2.46 -2.21
C LEU A 177 -7.61 -2.85 -1.34
N ALA A 178 -8.64 -2.02 -1.28
CA ALA A 178 -9.87 -2.31 -0.53
C ALA A 178 -10.67 -3.49 -1.11
N ILE A 179 -10.72 -3.63 -2.44
CA ILE A 179 -11.33 -4.79 -3.12
C ILE A 179 -10.50 -6.04 -2.82
N LEU A 180 -9.17 -5.99 -3.03
CA LEU A 180 -8.28 -7.12 -2.81
C LEU A 180 -8.37 -7.64 -1.39
N SER A 181 -8.26 -6.75 -0.39
CA SER A 181 -8.29 -7.10 1.03
C SER A 181 -9.63 -7.69 1.50
N SER A 182 -10.72 -7.48 0.75
CA SER A 182 -12.04 -8.06 1.04
C SER A 182 -12.35 -9.32 0.24
N SER A 183 -11.61 -9.59 -0.85
CA SER A 183 -11.87 -10.73 -1.75
C SER A 183 -10.90 -11.90 -1.51
N VAL A 184 -9.74 -11.65 -0.89
CA VAL A 184 -8.69 -12.65 -0.69
C VAL A 184 -8.78 -13.27 0.70
N PRO A 185 -8.62 -14.60 0.84
CA PRO A 185 -8.53 -15.26 2.14
C PRO A 185 -7.38 -14.67 2.99
N LYS A 186 -7.59 -14.56 4.31
CA LYS A 186 -6.59 -13.99 5.25
C LYS A 186 -5.22 -14.68 5.13
N THR A 187 -5.21 -15.99 4.90
CA THR A 187 -3.99 -16.80 4.73
C THR A 187 -3.20 -16.49 3.46
N LYS A 188 -3.78 -15.81 2.48
CA LYS A 188 -3.14 -15.45 1.20
C LYS A 188 -3.02 -13.93 1.00
N LEU A 189 -3.48 -13.15 1.97
CA LEU A 189 -3.55 -11.69 1.86
C LEU A 189 -2.17 -11.05 1.62
N GLY A 190 -1.13 -11.49 2.35
CA GLY A 190 0.21 -10.95 2.19
C GLY A 190 0.79 -11.22 0.80
N PHE A 191 0.64 -12.45 0.30
CA PHE A 191 1.03 -12.80 -1.07
C PHE A 191 0.30 -11.91 -2.09
N ALA A 192 -1.01 -11.74 -1.94
CA ALA A 192 -1.82 -10.96 -2.87
C ALA A 192 -1.43 -9.46 -2.86
N LEU A 193 -1.22 -8.87 -1.68
CA LEU A 193 -0.74 -7.49 -1.54
C LEU A 193 0.65 -7.31 -2.14
N GLY A 194 1.56 -8.26 -1.89
CA GLY A 194 2.90 -8.26 -2.46
C GLY A 194 2.88 -8.36 -3.99
N THR A 195 2.06 -9.26 -4.54
CA THR A 195 1.91 -9.44 -6.00
C THR A 195 1.37 -8.16 -6.66
N MET A 196 0.34 -7.55 -6.07
CA MET A 196 -0.23 -6.30 -6.58
C MET A 196 0.77 -5.13 -6.49
N GLN A 197 1.55 -5.05 -5.41
CA GLN A 197 2.63 -4.07 -5.26
C GLN A 197 3.75 -4.31 -6.28
N GLY A 198 4.14 -5.57 -6.49
CA GLY A 198 5.11 -5.94 -7.54
C GLY A 198 4.64 -5.52 -8.93
N GLY A 199 3.35 -5.70 -9.23
CA GLY A 199 2.72 -5.22 -10.46
C GLY A 199 2.80 -3.70 -10.62
N LEU A 200 2.49 -2.95 -9.55
CA LEU A 200 2.61 -1.49 -9.53
C LEU A 200 4.05 -1.05 -9.85
N THR A 201 5.02 -1.70 -9.21
CA THR A 201 6.45 -1.43 -9.41
C THR A 201 6.88 -1.78 -10.85
N ALA A 202 6.45 -2.92 -11.38
CA ALA A 202 6.75 -3.32 -12.75
C ALA A 202 6.24 -2.28 -13.77
N GLY A 203 4.98 -1.82 -13.61
CA GLY A 203 4.43 -0.75 -14.45
C GLY A 203 5.24 0.55 -14.35
N GLY A 204 5.69 0.90 -13.15
CA GLY A 204 6.52 2.09 -12.91
C GLY A 204 7.88 2.04 -13.59
N VAL A 205 8.50 0.86 -13.66
CA VAL A 205 9.80 0.64 -14.31
C VAL A 205 9.68 0.62 -15.82
N ILE A 206 8.67 -0.07 -16.35
CA ILE A 206 8.47 -0.24 -17.79
C ILE A 206 7.87 1.03 -18.41
N GLY A 207 7.12 1.81 -17.63
CA GLY A 207 6.39 2.99 -18.12
C GLY A 207 7.24 3.99 -18.89
N PRO A 208 8.35 4.52 -18.35
CA PRO A 208 9.21 5.48 -19.04
C PRO A 208 9.77 4.94 -20.35
N LEU A 209 10.15 3.66 -20.38
CA LEU A 209 10.66 3.00 -21.60
C LEU A 209 9.58 2.90 -22.66
N VAL A 210 8.40 2.39 -22.31
CA VAL A 210 7.25 2.29 -23.22
C VAL A 210 6.82 3.69 -23.67
N GLY A 211 6.77 4.65 -22.74
CA GLY A 211 6.43 6.04 -23.03
C GLY A 211 7.40 6.67 -24.05
N GLY A 212 8.72 6.43 -23.90
CA GLY A 212 9.73 6.90 -24.83
C GLY A 212 9.54 6.36 -26.25
N ILE A 213 9.40 5.03 -26.36
CA ILE A 213 9.17 4.36 -27.64
C ILE A 213 7.88 4.87 -28.30
N LEU A 214 6.82 5.02 -27.54
CA LEU A 214 5.52 5.51 -28.06
C LEU A 214 5.58 6.98 -28.46
N ALA A 215 6.27 7.82 -27.69
CA ALA A 215 6.44 9.24 -28.00
C ALA A 215 7.27 9.45 -29.27
N GLU A 216 8.32 8.64 -29.45
CA GLU A 216 9.14 8.67 -30.66
C GLU A 216 8.38 8.17 -31.90
N ALA A 217 7.63 7.07 -31.76
CA ALA A 217 6.92 6.44 -32.87
C ALA A 217 5.62 7.17 -33.29
N PHE A 218 4.87 7.71 -32.34
CA PHE A 218 3.52 8.24 -32.54
C PHE A 218 3.33 9.69 -32.08
N GLY A 219 4.37 10.29 -31.49
CA GLY A 219 4.31 11.62 -30.90
C GLY A 219 3.79 11.65 -29.45
N MET A 220 4.08 12.72 -28.74
CA MET A 220 3.77 12.86 -27.30
C MET A 220 2.26 12.89 -27.02
N ARG A 221 1.45 13.51 -27.89
CA ARG A 221 -0.03 13.55 -27.76
C ARG A 221 -0.66 12.16 -27.88
N ALA A 222 -0.15 11.32 -28.77
CA ALA A 222 -0.63 9.95 -28.93
C ALA A 222 -0.36 9.11 -27.67
N THR A 223 0.73 9.38 -26.97
CA THR A 223 1.06 8.72 -25.70
C THR A 223 -0.01 8.96 -24.62
N PHE A 224 -0.58 10.17 -24.57
CA PHE A 224 -1.71 10.46 -23.67
C PHE A 224 -2.96 9.63 -24.04
N PHE A 225 -3.30 9.52 -25.33
CA PHE A 225 -4.45 8.71 -25.76
C PHE A 225 -4.25 7.21 -25.51
N LEU A 226 -3.01 6.70 -25.66
CA LEU A 226 -2.69 5.31 -25.33
C LEU A 226 -2.81 5.04 -23.83
N GLY A 227 -2.37 5.99 -22.99
CA GLY A 227 -2.60 5.94 -21.55
C GLY A 227 -4.09 5.95 -21.19
N ALA A 228 -4.88 6.78 -21.86
CA ALA A 228 -6.34 6.80 -21.70
C ALA A 228 -6.96 5.45 -22.09
N ALA A 229 -6.53 4.86 -23.21
CA ALA A 229 -7.01 3.56 -23.68
C ALA A 229 -6.66 2.43 -22.68
N ALA A 230 -5.45 2.44 -22.11
CA ALA A 230 -5.05 1.49 -21.06
C ALA A 230 -5.95 1.63 -19.81
N LEU A 231 -6.24 2.84 -19.37
CA LEU A 231 -7.12 3.10 -18.22
C LEU A 231 -8.58 2.76 -18.52
N LEU A 232 -9.07 2.96 -19.74
CA LEU A 232 -10.38 2.49 -20.19
C LEU A 232 -10.45 0.95 -20.17
N THR A 233 -9.39 0.28 -20.60
CA THR A 233 -9.29 -1.19 -20.52
C THR A 233 -9.40 -1.67 -19.08
N ILE A 234 -8.73 -1.01 -18.11
CA ILE A 234 -8.90 -1.29 -16.68
C ILE A 234 -10.35 -1.10 -16.26
N THR A 235 -10.97 0.00 -16.67
CA THR A 235 -12.36 0.30 -16.33
C THR A 235 -13.30 -0.82 -16.78
N VAL A 236 -13.17 -1.25 -18.03
CA VAL A 236 -13.94 -2.34 -18.62
C VAL A 236 -13.70 -3.66 -17.89
N LEU A 237 -12.44 -3.99 -17.61
CA LEU A 237 -12.08 -5.21 -16.87
C LEU A 237 -12.70 -5.23 -15.47
N ILE A 238 -12.68 -4.10 -14.75
CA ILE A 238 -13.28 -4.01 -13.41
C ILE A 238 -14.80 -4.15 -13.50
N ILE A 239 -15.45 -3.52 -14.46
CA ILE A 239 -16.91 -3.59 -14.63
C ILE A 239 -17.38 -5.03 -14.87
N PHE A 240 -16.76 -5.74 -15.82
CA PHE A 240 -17.27 -7.02 -16.28
C PHE A 240 -16.72 -8.22 -15.50
N LYS A 241 -15.51 -8.14 -14.98
CA LYS A 241 -14.83 -9.31 -14.39
C LYS A 241 -14.78 -9.28 -12.87
N ILE A 242 -14.82 -8.11 -12.22
CA ILE A 242 -14.79 -8.05 -10.76
C ILE A 242 -16.22 -8.11 -10.24
N LYS A 243 -16.51 -9.17 -9.47
CA LYS A 243 -17.74 -9.25 -8.68
C LYS A 243 -17.56 -8.40 -7.41
N GLU A 244 -18.60 -7.66 -7.03
CA GLU A 244 -18.56 -6.91 -5.78
C GLU A 244 -18.46 -7.88 -4.61
N PRO A 245 -17.50 -7.69 -3.69
CA PRO A 245 -17.46 -8.48 -2.47
C PRO A 245 -18.77 -8.23 -1.71
N GLN A 246 -19.57 -9.26 -1.51
CA GLN A 246 -20.81 -9.12 -0.75
C GLN A 246 -20.46 -8.60 0.65
N LYS A 247 -21.13 -7.52 1.06
CA LYS A 247 -21.05 -7.04 2.44
C LYS A 247 -21.48 -8.19 3.33
N ARG A 248 -20.55 -8.69 4.15
CA ARG A 248 -20.88 -9.61 5.21
C ARG A 248 -22.00 -8.94 6.02
N ARG A 249 -23.23 -9.42 5.90
CA ARG A 249 -24.30 -9.08 6.85
C ARG A 249 -23.84 -9.63 8.19
N GLN A 250 -23.16 -8.81 8.97
CA GLN A 250 -23.07 -9.12 10.39
C GLN A 250 -24.50 -9.16 10.90
N PRO A 251 -24.89 -10.21 11.66
CA PRO A 251 -26.14 -10.16 12.37
C PRO A 251 -26.16 -8.84 13.10
N GLN A 252 -27.16 -8.03 12.87
CA GLN A 252 -27.43 -6.87 13.71
C GLN A 252 -27.71 -7.45 15.10
N SER A 253 -26.66 -7.62 15.92
CA SER A 253 -26.85 -7.69 17.35
C SER A 253 -27.51 -6.36 17.70
N GLY A 254 -28.77 -6.47 18.13
CA GLY A 254 -29.76 -5.41 18.20
C GLY A 254 -29.48 -4.32 19.25
N THR A 255 -28.35 -3.64 19.11
CA THR A 255 -28.10 -2.36 19.78
C THR A 255 -27.92 -1.32 18.68
N ASN A 256 -28.98 -0.56 18.44
CA ASN A 256 -28.95 0.71 17.72
C ASN A 256 -28.10 1.75 18.51
N SER A 257 -26.90 1.40 18.89
CA SER A 257 -25.92 2.40 19.35
C SER A 257 -25.49 3.22 18.13
N PRO A 258 -25.58 4.55 18.17
CA PRO A 258 -25.08 5.40 17.11
C PRO A 258 -23.61 5.02 16.91
N ARG A 259 -23.29 4.48 15.72
CA ARG A 259 -21.96 3.97 15.35
C ARG A 259 -20.95 5.08 15.60
N GLN A 260 -20.23 4.97 16.69
CA GLN A 260 -19.20 5.92 17.05
C GLN A 260 -18.15 5.82 15.96
N LYS A 261 -18.06 6.87 15.12
CA LYS A 261 -17.06 6.96 14.04
C LYS A 261 -15.69 6.80 14.69
N THR A 262 -15.12 5.60 14.59
CA THR A 262 -13.80 5.34 15.15
C THR A 262 -12.82 6.31 14.49
N ASN A 263 -12.19 7.14 15.30
CA ASN A 263 -11.23 8.09 14.77
C ASN A 263 -9.94 7.31 14.48
N LEU A 264 -9.81 6.79 13.24
CA LEU A 264 -8.69 5.95 12.81
C LEU A 264 -7.33 6.58 13.12
N LEU A 265 -7.27 7.92 13.08
CA LEU A 265 -6.05 8.66 13.42
C LEU A 265 -5.72 8.62 14.93
N ARG A 266 -6.62 8.17 15.81
CA ARG A 266 -6.33 7.99 17.23
C ARG A 266 -5.74 6.61 17.55
N ILE A 267 -5.74 5.69 16.60
CA ILE A 267 -5.18 4.36 16.77
C ILE A 267 -3.64 4.46 16.61
N PRO A 268 -2.83 4.21 17.66
CA PRO A 268 -1.38 4.46 17.62
C PRO A 268 -0.66 3.65 16.54
N VAL A 269 -1.15 2.45 16.24
CA VAL A 269 -0.58 1.60 15.17
C VAL A 269 -0.82 2.25 13.80
N VAL A 270 -2.01 2.79 13.57
CA VAL A 270 -2.35 3.47 12.32
C VAL A 270 -1.48 4.70 12.14
N GLN A 271 -1.35 5.55 13.16
CA GLN A 271 -0.48 6.74 13.11
C GLN A 271 0.96 6.38 12.72
N ARG A 272 1.53 5.37 13.40
CA ARG A 272 2.91 4.92 13.10
C ARG A 272 3.05 4.44 11.66
N MET A 273 2.09 3.68 11.15
CA MET A 273 2.15 3.18 9.77
C MET A 273 1.99 4.31 8.74
N LEU A 274 1.13 5.29 9.00
CA LEU A 274 0.97 6.47 8.13
C LEU A 274 2.24 7.32 8.11
N ILE A 275 2.83 7.60 9.27
CA ILE A 275 4.10 8.33 9.37
C ILE A 275 5.20 7.56 8.64
N THR A 276 5.31 6.25 8.87
CA THR A 276 6.31 5.41 8.18
C THR A 276 6.13 5.48 6.66
N ALA A 277 4.88 5.38 6.17
CA ALA A 277 4.59 5.47 4.74
C ALA A 277 5.00 6.82 4.14
N GLY A 278 4.71 7.93 4.82
CA GLY A 278 5.11 9.27 4.40
C GLY A 278 6.62 9.46 4.38
N VAL A 279 7.31 9.08 5.47
CA VAL A 279 8.78 9.19 5.57
C VAL A 279 9.48 8.35 4.50
N VAL A 280 9.02 7.12 4.27
CA VAL A 280 9.57 6.25 3.21
C VAL A 280 9.37 6.89 1.84
N GLN A 281 8.19 7.44 1.56
CA GLN A 281 7.91 8.10 0.29
C GLN A 281 8.77 9.36 0.11
N MET A 282 8.91 10.18 1.13
CA MET A 282 9.79 11.34 1.14
C MET A 282 11.24 10.93 0.80
N THR A 283 11.75 9.84 1.39
CA THR A 283 13.09 9.32 1.10
C THR A 283 13.25 8.93 -0.37
N ILE A 284 12.23 8.32 -0.98
CA ILE A 284 12.24 7.95 -2.41
C ILE A 284 12.32 9.20 -3.27
N LEU A 285 11.46 10.19 -3.00
CA LEU A 285 11.40 11.42 -3.79
C LEU A 285 12.67 12.25 -3.67
N PHE A 286 13.29 12.24 -2.48
CA PHE A 286 14.56 12.96 -2.25
C PHE A 286 15.72 12.38 -3.07
N GLN A 287 15.73 11.07 -3.31
CA GLN A 287 16.78 10.42 -4.10
C GLN A 287 16.66 10.71 -5.60
N GLN A 288 15.48 11.04 -6.12
CA GLN A 288 15.28 11.17 -7.56
C GLN A 288 16.15 12.24 -8.22
N PRO A 289 16.24 13.50 -7.74
CA PRO A 289 17.05 14.53 -8.36
C PRO A 289 18.56 14.33 -8.13
N ILE A 290 18.94 13.68 -7.04
CA ILE A 290 20.35 13.48 -6.66
C ILE A 290 21.00 12.36 -7.51
N MET A 291 20.21 11.36 -7.88
CA MET A 291 20.70 10.17 -8.56
C MET A 291 21.48 10.42 -9.85
N PRO A 292 21.00 11.23 -10.80
CA PRO A 292 21.76 11.49 -12.03
C PRO A 292 23.11 12.15 -11.78
N LEU A 293 23.17 13.08 -10.81
CA LEU A 293 24.40 13.77 -10.43
C LEU A 293 25.43 12.82 -9.82
N TYR A 294 24.98 11.95 -8.90
CA TYR A 294 25.84 10.96 -8.28
C TYR A 294 26.35 9.91 -9.30
N VAL A 295 25.50 9.50 -10.24
CA VAL A 295 25.89 8.60 -11.32
C VAL A 295 26.92 9.27 -12.25
N ALA A 296 26.78 10.58 -12.54
CA ALA A 296 27.75 11.33 -13.33
C ALA A 296 29.10 11.41 -12.62
N GLU A 297 29.11 11.61 -11.31
CA GLU A 297 30.34 11.60 -10.50
C GLU A 297 31.02 10.23 -10.53
N LEU A 298 30.28 9.13 -10.33
CA LEU A 298 30.83 7.77 -10.38
C LEU A 298 31.31 7.37 -11.78
N GLN A 299 30.68 7.87 -12.84
CA GLN A 299 31.06 7.58 -14.21
C GLN A 299 32.21 8.46 -14.71
N GLY A 300 32.42 9.60 -14.10
CA GLY A 300 33.41 10.60 -14.52
C GLY A 300 33.08 11.28 -15.86
N SER A 301 31.86 11.09 -16.39
CA SER A 301 31.37 11.69 -17.63
C SER A 301 29.87 11.89 -17.62
N MET A 302 29.37 12.80 -18.45
CA MET A 302 27.94 13.02 -18.68
C MET A 302 27.36 12.16 -19.81
N ASP A 303 28.19 11.32 -20.46
CA ASP A 303 27.75 10.50 -21.56
C ASP A 303 26.71 9.48 -21.15
N ARG A 304 25.60 9.43 -21.89
CA ARG A 304 24.49 8.50 -21.67
C ARG A 304 23.95 8.47 -20.23
N ILE A 305 24.12 9.56 -19.48
CA ILE A 305 23.74 9.66 -18.06
C ILE A 305 22.27 9.28 -17.84
N VAL A 306 21.39 9.67 -18.77
CA VAL A 306 19.96 9.38 -18.72
C VAL A 306 19.70 7.87 -18.81
N LEU A 307 20.39 7.20 -19.72
CA LEU A 307 20.27 5.74 -19.92
C LEU A 307 20.79 4.99 -18.69
N VAL A 308 21.98 5.35 -18.22
CA VAL A 308 22.62 4.68 -17.07
C VAL A 308 21.80 4.87 -15.81
N THR A 309 21.34 6.08 -15.55
CA THR A 309 20.45 6.38 -14.43
C THR A 309 19.15 5.60 -14.55
N GLY A 310 18.57 5.52 -15.74
CA GLY A 310 17.37 4.73 -16.02
C GLY A 310 17.55 3.24 -15.71
N ILE A 311 18.69 2.65 -16.10
CA ILE A 311 19.04 1.24 -15.79
C ILE A 311 19.13 1.04 -14.27
N LEU A 312 19.76 1.96 -13.55
CA LEU A 312 19.90 1.88 -12.10
C LEU A 312 18.57 2.03 -11.35
N PHE A 313 17.66 2.90 -11.84
CA PHE A 313 16.29 2.94 -11.32
C PHE A 313 15.53 1.65 -11.61
N SER A 314 15.69 1.11 -12.83
CA SER A 314 15.06 -0.15 -13.23
C SER A 314 15.55 -1.35 -12.41
N ALA A 315 16.82 -1.34 -11.96
CA ALA A 315 17.35 -2.40 -11.11
C ALA A 315 16.59 -2.52 -9.78
N VAL A 316 16.26 -1.39 -9.12
CA VAL A 316 15.41 -1.37 -7.91
C VAL A 316 14.00 -1.84 -8.22
N GLY A 317 13.43 -1.39 -9.33
CA GLY A 317 12.12 -1.82 -9.76
C GLY A 317 12.06 -3.32 -10.04
N LEU A 318 13.05 -3.84 -10.75
CA LEU A 318 13.15 -5.27 -11.08
C LEU A 318 13.26 -6.11 -9.79
N SER A 319 14.11 -5.72 -8.85
CA SER A 319 14.22 -6.38 -7.56
C SER A 319 12.88 -6.39 -6.82
N GLY A 320 12.15 -5.28 -6.88
CA GLY A 320 10.82 -5.13 -6.28
C GLY A 320 9.77 -6.08 -6.83
N VAL A 321 9.77 -6.33 -8.14
CA VAL A 321 8.83 -7.27 -8.79
C VAL A 321 8.95 -8.67 -8.19
N PHE A 322 10.18 -9.16 -8.02
CA PHE A 322 10.43 -10.50 -7.49
C PHE A 322 10.30 -10.57 -5.95
N ALA A 323 10.80 -9.57 -5.26
CA ALA A 323 10.87 -9.59 -3.79
C ALA A 323 9.54 -9.29 -3.11
N SER A 324 8.67 -8.42 -3.67
CA SER A 324 7.42 -8.03 -3.00
C SER A 324 6.49 -9.20 -2.66
N PRO A 325 6.24 -10.19 -3.54
CA PRO A 325 5.43 -11.35 -3.18
C PRO A 325 6.08 -12.22 -2.10
N VAL A 326 7.42 -12.34 -2.12
CA VAL A 326 8.19 -13.12 -1.13
C VAL A 326 8.05 -12.49 0.27
N TRP A 327 8.20 -11.15 0.36
CA TRP A 327 7.97 -10.42 1.60
C TRP A 327 6.53 -10.55 2.10
N GLY A 328 5.56 -10.58 1.18
CA GLY A 328 4.17 -10.84 1.51
C GLY A 328 3.95 -12.22 2.16
N ILE A 329 4.60 -13.28 1.62
CA ILE A 329 4.58 -14.63 2.20
C ILE A 329 5.30 -14.66 3.55
N ALA A 330 6.47 -14.02 3.65
CA ALA A 330 7.23 -13.91 4.90
C ALA A 330 6.38 -13.26 6.01
N GLY A 331 5.63 -12.19 5.67
CA GLY A 331 4.71 -11.52 6.58
C GLY A 331 3.58 -12.41 7.09
N GLN A 332 3.12 -13.37 6.29
CA GLN A 332 2.13 -14.36 6.72
C GLN A 332 2.71 -15.37 7.72
N LYS A 333 3.98 -15.76 7.54
CA LYS A 333 4.64 -16.78 8.40
C LYS A 333 5.15 -16.19 9.71
N TRP A 334 5.80 -15.04 9.65
CA TRP A 334 6.52 -14.43 10.78
C TRP A 334 5.83 -13.22 11.38
N GLY A 335 4.74 -12.78 10.77
CA GLY A 335 4.03 -11.56 11.14
C GLY A 335 4.52 -10.33 10.38
N TYR A 336 3.59 -9.41 10.12
CA TYR A 336 3.89 -8.24 9.27
C TYR A 336 4.74 -7.16 9.96
N ARG A 337 4.69 -7.06 11.30
CA ARG A 337 5.50 -6.09 12.04
C ARG A 337 7.00 -6.44 12.03
N PRO A 338 7.43 -7.67 12.39
CA PRO A 338 8.83 -8.06 12.28
C PRO A 338 9.37 -7.92 10.85
N VAL A 339 8.56 -8.31 9.86
CA VAL A 339 8.92 -8.18 8.45
C VAL A 339 9.09 -6.72 8.03
N LEU A 340 8.24 -5.80 8.51
CA LEU A 340 8.41 -4.37 8.26
C LEU A 340 9.73 -3.85 8.86
N TYR A 341 10.04 -4.23 10.10
CA TYR A 341 11.29 -3.81 10.74
C TYR A 341 12.53 -4.37 10.02
N SER A 342 12.51 -5.64 9.59
CA SER A 342 13.62 -6.22 8.84
C SER A 342 13.78 -5.58 7.46
N ALA A 343 12.69 -5.24 6.77
CA ALA A 343 12.71 -4.54 5.49
C ALA A 343 13.24 -3.10 5.64
N LEU A 344 12.82 -2.37 6.66
CA LEU A 344 13.32 -1.02 6.96
C LEU A 344 14.82 -1.07 7.32
N LEU A 345 15.21 -1.97 8.20
CA LEU A 345 16.61 -2.14 8.61
C LEU A 345 17.49 -2.51 7.41
N GLY A 346 17.08 -3.48 6.61
CA GLY A 346 17.78 -3.89 5.40
C GLY A 346 17.91 -2.74 4.40
N THR A 347 16.83 -1.99 4.17
CA THR A 347 16.85 -0.81 3.28
C THR A 347 17.82 0.26 3.80
N THR A 348 17.86 0.50 5.11
CA THR A 348 18.79 1.48 5.72
C THR A 348 20.23 1.02 5.58
N ILE A 349 20.54 -0.24 5.92
CA ILE A 349 21.89 -0.80 5.81
C ILE A 349 22.39 -0.71 4.36
N PHE A 350 21.62 -1.23 3.41
CA PHE A 350 22.01 -1.20 2.01
C PHE A 350 21.99 0.21 1.41
N GLY A 351 21.15 1.11 1.94
CA GLY A 351 21.16 2.53 1.60
C GLY A 351 22.48 3.20 2.00
N VAL A 352 23.02 2.90 3.18
CA VAL A 352 24.33 3.40 3.63
C VAL A 352 25.46 2.77 2.80
N ILE A 353 25.41 1.45 2.55
CA ILE A 353 26.41 0.76 1.75
C ILE A 353 26.51 1.36 0.32
N GLN A 354 25.40 1.82 -0.25
CA GLN A 354 25.37 2.47 -1.57
C GLN A 354 26.18 3.77 -1.66
N ALA A 355 26.56 4.39 -0.52
CA ALA A 355 27.40 5.57 -0.50
C ALA A 355 28.92 5.26 -0.53
N ILE A 356 29.32 3.99 -0.40
CA ILE A 356 30.72 3.56 -0.30
C ILE A 356 31.37 3.29 -1.69
N PRO A 357 30.66 2.72 -2.69
CA PRO A 357 31.27 2.36 -3.96
C PRO A 357 31.87 3.54 -4.72
N ASN A 358 33.05 3.30 -5.29
CA ASN A 358 33.71 4.20 -6.23
C ASN A 358 33.52 3.75 -7.71
N ASP A 359 32.71 2.73 -7.92
CA ASP A 359 32.44 2.12 -9.23
C ASP A 359 30.94 1.93 -9.45
N LEU A 360 30.52 2.23 -10.69
CA LEU A 360 29.11 2.17 -11.11
C LEU A 360 28.50 0.76 -10.98
N TRP A 361 29.30 -0.30 -11.23
CA TRP A 361 28.83 -1.68 -11.14
C TRP A 361 28.55 -2.09 -9.69
N GLN A 362 29.44 -1.73 -8.78
CA GLN A 362 29.26 -1.97 -7.34
C GLN A 362 28.06 -1.20 -6.83
N PHE A 363 27.90 0.07 -7.22
CA PHE A 363 26.75 0.89 -6.88
C PHE A 363 25.45 0.25 -7.36
N GLY A 364 25.39 -0.18 -8.64
CA GLY A 364 24.24 -0.85 -9.22
C GLY A 364 23.89 -2.18 -8.51
N PHE A 365 24.89 -2.96 -8.15
CA PHE A 365 24.72 -4.20 -7.39
C PHE A 365 24.10 -3.94 -6.01
N TRP A 366 24.66 -3.03 -5.22
CA TRP A 366 24.13 -2.70 -3.89
C TRP A 366 22.75 -2.06 -3.97
N ARG A 367 22.49 -1.31 -5.04
CA ARG A 367 21.18 -0.74 -5.29
C ARG A 367 20.14 -1.82 -5.58
N PHE A 368 20.48 -2.84 -6.35
CA PHE A 368 19.61 -4.00 -6.58
C PHE A 368 19.30 -4.76 -5.27
N ILE A 369 20.32 -5.02 -4.45
CA ILE A 369 20.15 -5.70 -3.14
C ILE A 369 19.30 -4.83 -2.20
N GLY A 370 19.55 -3.53 -2.13
CA GLY A 370 18.73 -2.59 -1.36
C GLY A 370 17.27 -2.57 -1.81
N GLY A 371 17.04 -2.68 -3.11
CA GLY A 371 15.70 -2.81 -3.68
C GLY A 371 14.96 -4.08 -3.25
N LEU A 372 15.67 -5.22 -3.09
CA LEU A 372 15.08 -6.45 -2.55
C LEU A 372 14.56 -6.24 -1.11
N ALA A 373 15.32 -5.54 -0.27
CA ALA A 373 14.89 -5.21 1.08
C ALA A 373 13.72 -4.21 1.08
N PHE A 374 13.83 -3.16 0.27
CA PHE A 374 12.83 -2.09 0.15
C PHE A 374 11.44 -2.62 -0.25
N ALA A 375 11.40 -3.63 -1.12
CA ALA A 375 10.17 -4.20 -1.67
C ALA A 375 9.18 -4.76 -0.61
N GLY A 376 9.66 -5.05 0.61
CA GLY A 376 8.85 -5.54 1.72
C GLY A 376 8.06 -4.45 2.47
N ILE A 377 8.44 -3.18 2.35
CA ILE A 377 7.93 -2.11 3.21
C ILE A 377 6.44 -1.86 2.98
N PHE A 378 6.02 -1.50 1.77
CA PHE A 378 4.63 -1.15 1.49
C PHE A 378 3.65 -2.31 1.62
N PRO A 379 3.95 -3.56 1.18
CA PRO A 379 3.10 -4.71 1.45
C PRO A 379 2.89 -4.95 2.93
N ALA A 380 3.95 -4.80 3.75
CA ALA A 380 3.84 -4.97 5.20
C ALA A 380 3.02 -3.85 5.85
N ILE A 381 3.23 -2.57 5.49
CA ILE A 381 2.42 -1.44 5.97
C ILE A 381 0.94 -1.68 5.64
N ASN A 382 0.61 -2.01 4.38
CA ASN A 382 -0.77 -2.23 3.96
C ASN A 382 -1.41 -3.43 4.67
N ALA A 383 -0.66 -4.50 4.94
CA ALA A 383 -1.14 -5.65 5.68
C ALA A 383 -1.37 -5.33 7.18
N VAL A 384 -0.46 -4.57 7.81
CA VAL A 384 -0.65 -4.11 9.21
C VAL A 384 -1.88 -3.21 9.31
N LEU A 385 -2.05 -2.26 8.41
CA LEU A 385 -3.22 -1.40 8.35
C LEU A 385 -4.51 -2.20 8.19
N THR A 386 -4.53 -3.18 7.28
CA THR A 386 -5.69 -4.06 7.05
C THR A 386 -6.07 -4.86 8.28
N ASN A 387 -5.07 -5.36 9.02
CA ASN A 387 -5.29 -6.18 10.22
C ASN A 387 -5.65 -5.35 11.46
N SER A 388 -5.36 -4.04 11.43
CA SER A 388 -5.63 -3.11 12.54
C SER A 388 -6.94 -2.35 12.37
N THR A 389 -7.68 -2.59 11.28
CA THR A 389 -8.92 -1.87 10.97
C THR A 389 -10.05 -2.84 10.63
N GLU A 390 -11.27 -2.44 10.95
CA GLU A 390 -12.47 -3.20 10.59
C GLU A 390 -12.62 -3.25 9.06
N PRO A 391 -13.23 -4.32 8.52
CA PRO A 391 -13.44 -4.48 7.07
C PRO A 391 -14.16 -3.30 6.41
N GLU A 392 -15.02 -2.62 7.18
CA GLU A 392 -15.84 -1.49 6.74
C GLU A 392 -15.03 -0.20 6.57
N ASP A 393 -13.95 -0.02 7.34
CA ASP A 393 -13.09 1.17 7.30
C ASP A 393 -11.84 1.02 6.41
N ARG A 394 -11.72 -0.12 5.69
CA ARG A 394 -10.54 -0.40 4.85
C ARG A 394 -10.33 0.59 3.71
N GLY A 395 -11.40 1.08 3.11
CA GLY A 395 -11.30 2.10 2.08
C GLY A 395 -10.72 3.40 2.62
N ARG A 396 -11.21 3.81 3.79
CA ARG A 396 -10.75 5.03 4.48
C ARG A 396 -9.29 4.93 4.91
N ILE A 397 -8.87 3.78 5.47
CA ILE A 397 -7.49 3.61 5.93
C ILE A 397 -6.50 3.57 4.76
N PHE A 398 -6.84 2.93 3.64
CA PHE A 398 -6.02 2.96 2.45
C PHE A 398 -6.00 4.33 1.79
N GLY A 399 -7.10 5.08 1.84
CA GLY A 399 -7.14 6.48 1.44
C GLY A 399 -6.18 7.35 2.26
N LEU A 400 -6.18 7.18 3.59
CA LEU A 400 -5.24 7.86 4.49
C LEU A 400 -3.79 7.45 4.24
N SER A 401 -3.53 6.16 4.02
CA SER A 401 -2.19 5.66 3.67
C SER A 401 -1.69 6.27 2.37
N TYR A 402 -2.54 6.32 1.36
CA TYR A 402 -2.21 6.96 0.09
C TYR A 402 -1.98 8.46 0.24
N ALA A 403 -2.82 9.17 1.03
CA ALA A 403 -2.61 10.59 1.32
C ALA A 403 -1.27 10.84 2.01
N ALA A 404 -0.90 10.01 3.00
CA ALA A 404 0.39 10.11 3.69
C ALA A 404 1.57 9.95 2.71
N GLN A 405 1.47 9.04 1.74
CA GLN A 405 2.47 8.87 0.67
C GLN A 405 2.50 10.07 -0.30
N GLN A 406 1.37 10.71 -0.57
CA GLN A 406 1.32 11.86 -1.49
C GLN A 406 1.85 13.15 -0.86
N ILE A 407 1.81 13.25 0.46
CA ILE A 407 2.31 14.41 1.22
C ILE A 407 3.82 14.25 1.52
N GLY A 408 4.30 13.02 1.72
CA GLY A 408 5.73 12.73 1.92
C GLY A 408 6.49 12.68 0.61
#